data_252085c9e269647d545204eb530a7fb8
#
_entry.id   252085c9e269647d545204eb530a7fb8
#
_cell.length_a   1.000
_cell.length_b   1.000
_cell.length_c   1.000
_cell.angle_alpha   90.00
_cell.angle_beta   90.00
_cell.angle_gamma   90.00
#
_symmetry.space_group_name_H-M   'P 1'
#
loop_
_entity.id
_entity.type
_entity.pdbx_description
1 polymer ?
#
loop_
_entity_poly.entity_id
_entity_poly.type
_entity_poly.pdbx_seq_one_letter_code
_entity_poly.pdbx_strand_id
1 'polypeptide(L)'
;MFSNADSVKGQGVGAAYNELINMLRKYFPNDMEITINEHIESEITHYHTIDPKYYLSTFNRKKRGTQVGYVHFLPETLEGSLKFPKIITNLINRYVLSFYHRMDELVVVNPSFIEKLIEHGLPKEKITYIPNFVSKETFYEETPEEKLAFRQKMKINPDKLVVLGVGQIQKRKGIDDFVQLAIDNPHIQFIWAGGFSFGQITDGYDKYKAIYENPPMNLLFPGIIDRDQMNKYYNLADVFLLPSYNELFPMAILEAFSSSTVVMLRDLELYHSIIKDYYCPTKNIDEMHVALNDFDNRRNLLEAYVEKSRLASQQYSEDNVAKLWYDYYHKIAKK
;
A
#
# COMPACT_ATOMS: atom_id res chain seq x y z
N MET A 1 14.69 -8.24 13.28
CA MET A 1 13.78 -7.23 12.72
C MET A 1 12.81 -6.74 13.78
N PHE A 2 12.52 -5.44 13.83
CA PHE A 2 11.62 -4.84 14.82
C PHE A 2 10.40 -4.22 14.13
N SER A 3 9.21 -4.70 14.47
CA SER A 3 7.93 -4.19 13.96
C SER A 3 6.81 -4.39 14.96
N ASN A 4 5.89 -3.45 14.98
CA ASN A 4 4.61 -3.55 15.69
C ASN A 4 3.42 -3.41 14.71
N ALA A 5 3.71 -3.54 13.40
CA ALA A 5 2.73 -3.30 12.33
C ALA A 5 1.57 -4.31 12.34
N ASP A 6 1.79 -5.53 12.84
CA ASP A 6 0.76 -6.57 12.94
C ASP A 6 -0.32 -6.29 14.01
N SER A 7 -0.08 -5.29 14.88
CA SER A 7 -1.04 -4.91 15.93
C SER A 7 -2.31 -4.25 15.39
N VAL A 8 -2.30 -3.75 14.14
CA VAL A 8 -3.45 -3.07 13.52
C VAL A 8 -3.82 -3.75 12.20
N LYS A 9 -4.98 -4.40 12.17
CA LYS A 9 -5.49 -5.06 10.96
C LYS A 9 -5.79 -4.05 9.83
N GLY A 10 -5.54 -4.47 8.59
CA GLY A 10 -5.88 -3.68 7.39
C GLY A 10 -4.92 -2.53 7.08
N GLN A 11 -3.68 -2.58 7.62
CA GLN A 11 -2.63 -1.61 7.27
C GLN A 11 -1.61 -2.18 6.29
N GLY A 12 -1.27 -1.38 5.26
CA GLY A 12 -0.28 -1.76 4.24
C GLY A 12 1.13 -1.98 4.78
N VAL A 13 1.51 -1.32 5.90
CA VAL A 13 2.83 -1.49 6.53
C VAL A 13 3.01 -2.91 7.05
N GLY A 14 1.98 -3.48 7.71
CA GLY A 14 2.02 -4.88 8.18
C GLY A 14 2.11 -5.86 7.00
N ALA A 15 1.37 -5.61 5.92
CA ALA A 15 1.45 -6.42 4.71
C ALA A 15 2.87 -6.41 4.11
N ALA A 16 3.46 -5.23 3.91
CA ALA A 16 4.81 -5.09 3.36
C ALA A 16 5.88 -5.75 4.26
N TYR A 17 5.72 -5.65 5.58
CA TYR A 17 6.62 -6.30 6.54
C TYR A 17 6.56 -7.83 6.44
N ASN A 18 5.36 -8.40 6.40
CA ASN A 18 5.18 -9.85 6.32
C ASN A 18 5.66 -10.41 4.97
N GLU A 19 5.38 -9.71 3.85
CA GLU A 19 5.92 -10.06 2.54
C GLU A 19 7.46 -10.13 2.57
N LEU A 20 8.12 -9.11 3.13
CA LEU A 20 9.59 -9.09 3.23
C LEU A 20 10.13 -10.26 4.03
N ILE A 21 9.58 -10.55 5.21
CA ILE A 21 10.05 -11.68 6.04
C ILE A 21 9.87 -13.01 5.34
N ASN A 22 8.69 -13.23 4.76
CA ASN A 22 8.37 -14.47 4.06
C ASN A 22 9.30 -14.68 2.86
N MET A 23 9.52 -13.63 2.07
CA MET A 23 10.46 -13.64 0.95
C MET A 23 11.89 -13.97 1.41
N LEU A 24 12.42 -13.30 2.42
CA LEU A 24 13.78 -13.54 2.88
C LEU A 24 13.96 -14.98 3.41
N ARG A 25 12.98 -15.50 4.15
CA ARG A 25 13.00 -16.89 4.64
C ARG A 25 12.88 -17.91 3.50
N LYS A 26 12.15 -17.59 2.45
CA LYS A 26 11.96 -18.45 1.28
C LYS A 26 13.21 -18.53 0.41
N TYR A 27 13.82 -17.38 0.11
CA TYR A 27 14.93 -17.29 -0.86
C TYR A 27 16.32 -17.49 -0.20
N PHE A 28 16.47 -17.11 1.08
CA PHE A 28 17.78 -17.06 1.75
C PHE A 28 17.78 -17.78 3.11
N PRO A 29 17.24 -19.03 3.20
CA PRO A 29 17.08 -19.73 4.47
C PRO A 29 18.41 -20.12 5.13
N ASN A 30 19.49 -20.21 4.34
CA ASN A 30 20.82 -20.57 4.82
C ASN A 30 21.78 -19.37 4.95
N ASP A 31 21.41 -18.21 4.41
CA ASP A 31 22.24 -17.00 4.38
C ASP A 31 21.90 -16.02 5.48
N MET A 32 20.66 -16.07 5.99
CA MET A 32 20.13 -15.09 6.95
C MET A 32 19.34 -15.76 8.07
N GLU A 33 19.79 -15.58 9.30
CA GLU A 33 18.97 -15.89 10.48
C GLU A 33 18.11 -14.66 10.85
N ILE A 34 16.81 -14.80 10.79
CA ILE A 34 15.85 -13.69 11.00
C ILE A 34 15.11 -13.90 12.31
N THR A 35 15.39 -13.06 13.28
CA THR A 35 14.66 -12.96 14.54
C THR A 35 13.69 -11.77 14.51
N ILE A 36 12.54 -11.92 15.18
CA ILE A 36 11.47 -10.91 15.17
C ILE A 36 11.23 -10.43 16.59
N ASN A 37 11.38 -9.12 16.80
CA ASN A 37 11.12 -8.45 18.09
C ASN A 37 11.96 -8.99 19.27
N GLU A 38 13.06 -9.66 18.97
CA GLU A 38 13.97 -10.17 19.98
C GLU A 38 15.11 -9.20 20.25
N HIS A 39 15.46 -9.02 21.54
CA HIS A 39 16.51 -8.10 21.97
C HIS A 39 17.88 -8.82 22.10
N ILE A 40 18.22 -9.65 21.10
CA ILE A 40 19.52 -10.33 21.00
C ILE A 40 20.56 -9.48 20.28
N GLU A 41 21.81 -9.91 20.26
CA GLU A 41 22.88 -9.33 19.45
C GLU A 41 22.66 -9.69 17.98
N SER A 42 22.85 -8.71 17.08
CA SER A 42 22.58 -8.86 15.65
C SER A 42 23.58 -8.05 14.84
N GLU A 43 24.00 -8.55 13.68
CA GLU A 43 24.84 -7.79 12.73
C GLU A 43 24.07 -6.62 12.12
N ILE A 44 22.78 -6.84 11.84
CA ILE A 44 21.89 -5.84 11.28
C ILE A 44 20.59 -5.82 12.10
N THR A 45 20.17 -4.64 12.52
CA THR A 45 18.85 -4.43 13.12
C THR A 45 18.00 -3.57 12.20
N HIS A 46 16.92 -4.15 11.67
CA HIS A 46 16.01 -3.46 10.74
C HIS A 46 14.72 -3.07 11.48
N TYR A 47 14.43 -1.77 11.52
CA TYR A 47 13.27 -1.16 12.16
C TYR A 47 12.20 -0.82 11.13
N HIS A 48 11.06 -1.50 11.21
CA HIS A 48 9.89 -1.28 10.33
C HIS A 48 8.84 -0.34 10.92
N THR A 49 8.87 -0.17 12.25
CA THR A 49 8.01 0.79 12.95
C THR A 49 8.83 1.62 13.92
N ILE A 50 8.33 2.83 14.23
CA ILE A 50 9.02 3.83 15.04
C ILE A 50 8.57 3.85 16.50
N ASP A 51 8.11 2.72 17.04
CA ASP A 51 7.67 2.63 18.42
C ASP A 51 8.72 3.17 19.42
N PRO A 52 8.32 3.83 20.52
CA PRO A 52 9.26 4.36 21.51
C PRO A 52 10.21 3.29 22.11
N LYS A 53 9.72 2.07 22.31
CA LYS A 53 10.56 0.94 22.77
C LYS A 53 11.69 0.61 21.77
N TYR A 54 11.42 0.71 20.47
CA TYR A 54 12.42 0.50 19.42
C TYR A 54 13.36 1.68 19.32
N TYR A 55 12.85 2.93 19.46
CA TYR A 55 13.71 4.10 19.56
C TYR A 55 14.74 3.97 20.68
N LEU A 56 14.31 3.58 21.88
CA LEU A 56 15.21 3.35 23.00
C LEU A 56 16.24 2.26 22.72
N SER A 57 15.87 1.22 21.96
CA SER A 57 16.80 0.15 21.62
C SER A 57 17.94 0.62 20.70
N THR A 58 17.76 1.70 19.93
CA THR A 58 18.79 2.25 19.02
C THR A 58 20.03 2.78 19.76
N PHE A 59 19.94 3.05 21.06
CA PHE A 59 21.08 3.52 21.87
C PHE A 59 22.09 2.40 22.16
N ASN A 60 21.70 1.13 22.10
CA ASN A 60 22.58 -0.01 22.35
C ASN A 60 23.24 -0.50 21.04
N ARG A 61 24.11 0.32 20.45
CA ARG A 61 24.75 0.03 19.15
C ARG A 61 25.52 -1.29 19.12
N LYS A 62 26.15 -1.68 20.24
CA LYS A 62 26.87 -2.96 20.29
C LYS A 62 26.01 -4.19 20.04
N LYS A 63 24.76 -4.15 20.53
CA LYS A 63 23.80 -5.24 20.31
C LYS A 63 23.03 -5.13 19.01
N ARG A 64 23.00 -3.94 18.38
CA ARG A 64 22.15 -3.67 17.21
C ARG A 64 22.87 -3.76 15.87
N GLY A 65 24.21 -3.78 15.90
CA GLY A 65 25.00 -3.72 14.66
C GLY A 65 24.60 -2.55 13.77
N THR A 66 24.58 -2.75 12.48
CA THR A 66 24.11 -1.75 11.50
C THR A 66 22.60 -1.55 11.64
N GLN A 67 22.18 -0.32 11.96
CA GLN A 67 20.78 0.02 12.19
C GLN A 67 20.15 0.53 10.90
N VAL A 68 19.13 -0.18 10.40
CA VAL A 68 18.38 0.16 9.20
C VAL A 68 16.99 0.64 9.58
N GLY A 69 16.56 1.78 9.05
CA GLY A 69 15.20 2.28 9.18
C GLY A 69 14.43 2.08 7.88
N TYR A 70 13.24 1.47 7.95
CA TYR A 70 12.34 1.38 6.81
C TYR A 70 11.37 2.55 6.82
N VAL A 71 11.44 3.40 5.81
CA VAL A 71 10.64 4.64 5.75
C VAL A 71 9.28 4.32 5.15
N HIS A 72 8.32 3.99 6.01
CA HIS A 72 6.93 3.76 5.63
C HIS A 72 6.08 5.03 5.63
N PHE A 73 6.58 6.13 6.18
CA PHE A 73 5.90 7.43 6.19
C PHE A 73 6.88 8.56 6.45
N LEU A 74 6.49 9.74 5.99
CA LEU A 74 7.17 11.00 6.23
C LEU A 74 6.25 11.90 7.08
N PRO A 75 6.79 12.94 7.76
CA PRO A 75 5.98 13.90 8.49
C PRO A 75 4.77 14.42 7.70
N GLU A 76 4.98 14.76 6.43
CA GLU A 76 3.97 15.32 5.53
C GLU A 76 2.85 14.31 5.20
N THR A 77 3.15 13.02 5.24
CA THR A 77 2.17 11.96 4.92
C THR A 77 1.26 11.61 6.09
N LEU A 78 1.60 12.07 7.30
CA LEU A 78 0.76 11.92 8.50
C LEU A 78 -0.33 12.99 8.57
N GLU A 79 -0.16 14.11 7.86
CA GLU A 79 -1.15 15.18 7.81
C GLU A 79 -2.46 14.68 7.17
N GLY A 80 -3.58 15.01 7.80
CA GLY A 80 -4.92 14.58 7.35
C GLY A 80 -5.32 13.15 7.64
N SER A 81 -4.43 12.34 8.30
CA SER A 81 -4.78 10.98 8.73
C SER A 81 -5.39 10.93 10.13
N LEU A 82 -4.97 11.82 11.02
CA LEU A 82 -5.40 11.86 12.42
C LEU A 82 -5.65 13.31 12.86
N LYS A 83 -6.66 13.51 13.70
CA LYS A 83 -6.99 14.83 14.30
C LYS A 83 -6.13 15.09 15.53
N PHE A 84 -4.95 15.67 15.33
CA PHE A 84 -4.14 16.17 16.44
C PHE A 84 -3.99 17.70 16.42
N PRO A 85 -3.90 18.34 17.60
CA PRO A 85 -3.47 19.74 17.69
C PRO A 85 -2.08 19.93 17.06
N LYS A 86 -1.84 21.08 16.40
CA LYS A 86 -0.57 21.38 15.69
C LYS A 86 0.69 21.14 16.56
N ILE A 87 0.63 21.42 17.86
CA ILE A 87 1.75 21.19 18.78
C ILE A 87 2.10 19.70 18.86
N ILE A 88 1.10 18.83 18.95
CA ILE A 88 1.29 17.37 19.01
C ILE A 88 1.84 16.86 17.67
N THR A 89 1.28 17.34 16.55
CA THR A 89 1.78 17.00 15.21
C THR A 89 3.27 17.37 15.06
N ASN A 90 3.68 18.56 15.47
CA ASN A 90 5.07 18.99 15.44
C ASN A 90 5.99 18.12 16.31
N LEU A 91 5.53 17.68 17.48
CA LEU A 91 6.30 16.76 18.34
C LEU A 91 6.46 15.39 17.69
N ILE A 92 5.39 14.85 17.09
CA ILE A 92 5.43 13.59 16.35
C ILE A 92 6.40 13.69 15.18
N ASN A 93 6.32 14.75 14.36
CA ASN A 93 7.21 14.96 13.22
C ASN A 93 8.69 15.03 13.64
N ARG A 94 8.99 15.76 14.73
CA ARG A 94 10.35 15.81 15.30
C ARG A 94 10.82 14.46 15.79
N TYR A 95 9.94 13.69 16.41
CA TYR A 95 10.25 12.33 16.86
C TYR A 95 10.55 11.40 15.68
N VAL A 96 9.72 11.41 14.63
CA VAL A 96 9.92 10.62 13.40
C VAL A 96 11.30 10.92 12.79
N LEU A 97 11.60 12.20 12.56
CA LEU A 97 12.89 12.61 12.00
C LEU A 97 14.06 12.23 12.91
N SER A 98 13.90 12.41 14.23
CA SER A 98 14.91 11.99 15.21
C SER A 98 15.20 10.48 15.13
N PHE A 99 14.14 9.66 14.90
CA PHE A 99 14.31 8.23 14.69
C PHE A 99 15.14 7.93 13.45
N TYR A 100 14.81 8.56 12.31
CA TYR A 100 15.54 8.35 11.05
C TYR A 100 16.98 8.86 11.10
N HIS A 101 17.25 9.99 11.78
CA HIS A 101 18.62 10.50 11.98
C HIS A 101 19.51 9.55 12.80
N ARG A 102 18.92 8.67 13.61
CA ARG A 102 19.67 7.68 14.39
C ARG A 102 20.08 6.45 13.58
N MET A 103 19.47 6.23 12.44
CA MET A 103 19.77 5.08 11.58
C MET A 103 21.11 5.25 10.87
N ASP A 104 21.80 4.14 10.68
CA ASP A 104 23.02 4.08 9.86
C ASP A 104 22.66 4.05 8.38
N GLU A 105 21.56 3.36 8.03
CA GLU A 105 21.01 3.22 6.70
C GLU A 105 19.48 3.42 6.72
N LEU A 106 18.92 3.89 5.60
CA LEU A 106 17.48 4.04 5.40
C LEU A 106 17.04 3.38 4.11
N VAL A 107 15.94 2.66 4.15
CA VAL A 107 15.28 2.15 2.95
C VAL A 107 13.97 2.89 2.72
N VAL A 108 13.76 3.38 1.50
CA VAL A 108 12.53 4.03 1.06
C VAL A 108 11.83 3.19 0.02
N VAL A 109 10.50 3.20 0.04
CA VAL A 109 9.65 2.47 -0.93
C VAL A 109 9.36 3.27 -2.20
N ASN A 110 9.71 4.55 -2.22
CA ASN A 110 9.51 5.45 -3.34
C ASN A 110 10.71 6.40 -3.49
N PRO A 111 11.28 6.53 -4.70
CA PRO A 111 12.41 7.43 -4.95
C PRO A 111 12.15 8.90 -4.59
N SER A 112 10.90 9.37 -4.71
CA SER A 112 10.53 10.74 -4.36
C SER A 112 10.75 11.09 -2.88
N PHE A 113 10.90 10.08 -2.01
CA PHE A 113 11.20 10.30 -0.59
C PHE A 113 12.66 10.62 -0.33
N ILE A 114 13.55 10.26 -1.26
CA ILE A 114 14.97 10.55 -1.12
C ILE A 114 15.19 12.05 -1.01
N GLU A 115 14.59 12.83 -1.91
CA GLU A 115 14.71 14.30 -1.90
C GLU A 115 14.13 14.91 -0.62
N LYS A 116 12.94 14.46 -0.19
CA LYS A 116 12.32 14.93 1.05
C LYS A 116 13.15 14.62 2.30
N LEU A 117 13.76 13.43 2.37
CA LEU A 117 14.63 13.09 3.48
C LEU A 117 15.91 13.93 3.47
N ILE A 118 16.47 14.26 2.29
CA ILE A 118 17.61 15.17 2.15
C ILE A 118 17.23 16.60 2.62
N GLU A 119 16.04 17.10 2.29
CA GLU A 119 15.53 18.38 2.78
C GLU A 119 15.42 18.41 4.32
N HIS A 120 15.15 17.27 4.94
CA HIS A 120 15.17 17.07 6.40
C HIS A 120 16.58 16.84 6.98
N GLY A 121 17.64 17.00 6.18
CA GLY A 121 19.04 16.93 6.62
C GLY A 121 19.62 15.50 6.69
N LEU A 122 18.99 14.52 6.09
CA LEU A 122 19.49 13.15 6.03
C LEU A 122 20.46 12.98 4.84
N PRO A 123 21.64 12.38 5.02
CA PRO A 123 22.62 12.20 3.95
C PRO A 123 22.11 11.25 2.87
N LYS A 124 22.25 11.63 1.60
CA LYS A 124 21.79 10.84 0.44
C LYS A 124 22.40 9.44 0.40
N GLU A 125 23.66 9.32 0.77
CA GLU A 125 24.44 8.07 0.77
C GLU A 125 23.91 7.01 1.75
N LYS A 126 23.08 7.42 2.71
CA LYS A 126 22.41 6.51 3.66
C LYS A 126 21.06 6.02 3.16
N ILE A 127 20.54 6.55 2.07
CA ILE A 127 19.18 6.29 1.61
C ILE A 127 19.21 5.39 0.37
N THR A 128 18.58 4.23 0.46
CA THR A 128 18.46 3.27 -0.64
C THR A 128 16.99 3.07 -0.99
N TYR A 129 16.65 3.14 -2.28
CA TYR A 129 15.33 2.78 -2.78
C TYR A 129 15.24 1.27 -3.00
N ILE A 130 14.29 0.63 -2.36
CA ILE A 130 13.88 -0.76 -2.63
C ILE A 130 12.34 -0.76 -2.66
N PRO A 131 11.70 -1.12 -3.78
CA PRO A 131 10.25 -1.09 -3.89
C PRO A 131 9.58 -2.14 -3.02
N ASN A 132 8.31 -1.92 -2.71
CA ASN A 132 7.42 -2.97 -2.23
C ASN A 132 7.17 -3.99 -3.35
N PHE A 133 6.73 -5.18 -2.96
CA PHE A 133 6.31 -6.27 -3.85
C PHE A 133 5.15 -7.05 -3.21
N VAL A 134 4.54 -7.93 -3.95
CA VAL A 134 3.59 -8.92 -3.44
C VAL A 134 3.91 -10.29 -4.01
N SER A 135 3.69 -11.33 -3.21
CA SER A 135 3.92 -12.71 -3.65
C SER A 135 2.83 -13.17 -4.63
N LYS A 136 3.26 -13.83 -5.71
CA LYS A 136 2.38 -14.51 -6.67
C LYS A 136 1.66 -15.73 -6.08
N GLU A 137 2.07 -16.21 -4.91
CA GLU A 137 1.37 -17.25 -4.17
C GLU A 137 0.08 -16.72 -3.52
N THR A 138 0.05 -15.40 -3.23
CA THR A 138 -1.09 -14.75 -2.57
C THR A 138 -1.95 -13.96 -3.55
N PHE A 139 -1.33 -13.24 -4.51
CA PHE A 139 -2.02 -12.43 -5.50
C PHE A 139 -1.62 -12.87 -6.91
N TYR A 140 -2.58 -13.36 -7.65
CA TYR A 140 -2.41 -13.91 -8.99
C TYR A 140 -3.69 -13.74 -9.81
N GLU A 141 -3.56 -13.82 -11.11
CA GLU A 141 -4.71 -13.79 -12.02
C GLU A 141 -5.48 -15.12 -11.95
N GLU A 142 -6.76 -15.04 -11.57
CA GLU A 142 -7.69 -16.19 -11.60
C GLU A 142 -8.23 -16.43 -13.01
N THR A 143 -8.73 -17.64 -13.26
CA THR A 143 -9.41 -17.95 -14.52
C THR A 143 -10.72 -17.17 -14.68
N PRO A 144 -11.21 -16.97 -15.91
CA PRO A 144 -12.50 -16.34 -16.16
C PRO A 144 -13.66 -17.02 -15.43
N GLU A 145 -13.61 -18.36 -15.30
CA GLU A 145 -14.61 -19.17 -14.62
C GLU A 145 -14.61 -18.89 -13.12
N GLU A 146 -13.44 -18.79 -12.48
CA GLU A 146 -13.30 -18.44 -11.05
C GLU A 146 -13.81 -17.03 -10.77
N LYS A 147 -13.44 -16.05 -11.61
CA LYS A 147 -13.92 -14.67 -11.53
C LYS A 147 -15.47 -14.61 -11.61
N LEU A 148 -16.04 -15.32 -12.59
CA LEU A 148 -17.50 -15.39 -12.78
C LEU A 148 -18.19 -16.06 -11.58
N ALA A 149 -17.67 -17.16 -11.08
CA ALA A 149 -18.22 -17.87 -9.92
C ALA A 149 -18.25 -16.98 -8.67
N PHE A 150 -17.19 -16.18 -8.45
CA PHE A 150 -17.16 -15.27 -7.31
C PHE A 150 -18.11 -14.07 -7.50
N ARG A 151 -18.26 -13.52 -8.72
CA ARG A 151 -19.30 -12.51 -9.03
C ARG A 151 -20.71 -13.04 -8.74
N GLN A 152 -21.01 -14.27 -9.13
CA GLN A 152 -22.30 -14.92 -8.83
C GLN A 152 -22.54 -15.09 -7.31
N LYS A 153 -21.51 -15.53 -6.57
CA LYS A 153 -21.54 -15.61 -5.10
C LYS A 153 -21.84 -14.27 -4.46
N MET A 154 -21.28 -13.19 -4.97
CA MET A 154 -21.50 -11.82 -4.52
C MET A 154 -22.82 -11.21 -5.06
N LYS A 155 -23.58 -11.96 -5.86
CA LYS A 155 -24.83 -11.51 -6.53
C LYS A 155 -24.63 -10.30 -7.42
N ILE A 156 -23.45 -10.20 -8.05
CA ILE A 156 -23.12 -9.15 -9.01
C ILE A 156 -23.50 -9.62 -10.42
N ASN A 157 -24.21 -8.78 -11.16
CA ASN A 157 -24.51 -9.07 -12.56
C ASN A 157 -23.21 -9.16 -13.36
N PRO A 158 -22.95 -10.27 -14.08
CA PRO A 158 -21.72 -10.48 -14.83
C PRO A 158 -21.47 -9.45 -15.92
N ASP A 159 -22.50 -8.84 -16.47
CA ASP A 159 -22.41 -7.87 -17.57
C ASP A 159 -22.01 -6.46 -17.08
N LYS A 160 -22.12 -6.19 -15.77
CA LYS A 160 -21.75 -4.89 -15.21
C LYS A 160 -20.23 -4.70 -15.17
N LEU A 161 -19.77 -3.48 -15.41
CA LEU A 161 -18.43 -3.06 -15.00
C LEU A 161 -18.35 -3.09 -13.49
N VAL A 162 -17.29 -3.71 -12.94
CA VAL A 162 -17.06 -3.78 -11.49
C VAL A 162 -15.84 -2.95 -11.13
N VAL A 163 -16.03 -1.97 -10.25
CA VAL A 163 -14.99 -1.06 -9.76
C VAL A 163 -14.70 -1.37 -8.29
N LEU A 164 -13.46 -1.70 -7.97
CA LEU A 164 -13.00 -1.99 -6.61
C LEU A 164 -12.15 -0.85 -6.07
N GLY A 165 -12.51 -0.33 -4.90
CA GLY A 165 -11.64 0.48 -4.04
C GLY A 165 -11.16 -0.33 -2.84
N VAL A 166 -9.92 -0.12 -2.41
CA VAL A 166 -9.34 -0.84 -1.26
C VAL A 166 -8.65 0.12 -0.31
N GLY A 167 -8.97 0.01 0.98
CA GLY A 167 -8.30 0.78 2.02
C GLY A 167 -9.20 1.22 3.15
N GLN A 168 -8.59 1.92 4.10
CA GLN A 168 -9.34 2.49 5.22
C GLN A 168 -10.36 3.54 4.72
N ILE A 169 -11.52 3.58 5.35
CA ILE A 169 -12.54 4.59 5.06
C ILE A 169 -12.09 5.92 5.69
N GLN A 170 -11.45 6.75 4.88
CA GLN A 170 -10.86 8.04 5.28
C GLN A 170 -10.94 9.03 4.13
N LYS A 171 -11.07 10.32 4.44
CA LYS A 171 -11.09 11.41 3.45
C LYS A 171 -9.85 11.36 2.53
N ARG A 172 -8.66 11.13 3.12
CA ARG A 172 -7.41 11.03 2.39
C ARG A 172 -7.43 9.95 1.29
N LYS A 173 -8.18 8.87 1.48
CA LYS A 173 -8.34 7.78 0.51
C LYS A 173 -9.32 8.10 -0.63
N GLY A 174 -9.94 9.27 -0.60
CA GLY A 174 -10.88 9.70 -1.65
C GLY A 174 -12.23 8.99 -1.59
N ILE A 175 -12.65 8.53 -0.40
CA ILE A 175 -13.94 7.84 -0.23
C ILE A 175 -15.13 8.70 -0.68
N ASP A 176 -15.04 10.03 -0.53
CA ASP A 176 -16.09 10.95 -1.00
C ASP A 176 -16.25 10.87 -2.52
N ASP A 177 -15.14 10.88 -3.26
CA ASP A 177 -15.16 10.78 -4.72
C ASP A 177 -15.62 9.41 -5.18
N PHE A 178 -15.21 8.34 -4.48
CA PHE A 178 -15.64 6.99 -4.80
C PHE A 178 -17.16 6.81 -4.63
N VAL A 179 -17.72 7.34 -3.56
CA VAL A 179 -19.18 7.34 -3.32
C VAL A 179 -19.92 8.17 -4.34
N GLN A 180 -19.39 9.36 -4.69
CA GLN A 180 -20.01 10.22 -5.70
C GLN A 180 -20.00 9.56 -7.09
N LEU A 181 -18.88 8.89 -7.46
CA LEU A 181 -18.79 8.12 -8.69
C LEU A 181 -19.83 6.97 -8.73
N ALA A 182 -20.10 6.33 -7.60
CA ALA A 182 -21.16 5.32 -7.54
C ALA A 182 -22.56 5.92 -7.76
N ILE A 183 -22.83 7.09 -7.17
CA ILE A 183 -24.09 7.82 -7.37
C ILE A 183 -24.28 8.22 -8.83
N ASP A 184 -23.23 8.76 -9.46
CA ASP A 184 -23.27 9.29 -10.82
C ASP A 184 -23.29 8.20 -11.91
N ASN A 185 -22.94 6.94 -11.53
CA ASN A 185 -22.87 5.80 -12.45
C ASN A 185 -23.68 4.58 -11.93
N PRO A 186 -25.02 4.67 -11.86
CA PRO A 186 -25.86 3.63 -11.26
C PRO A 186 -25.85 2.28 -12.03
N HIS A 187 -25.37 2.27 -13.27
CA HIS A 187 -25.19 1.09 -14.11
C HIS A 187 -23.92 0.29 -13.79
N ILE A 188 -22.92 0.92 -13.16
CA ILE A 188 -21.66 0.33 -12.77
C ILE A 188 -21.78 -0.22 -11.33
N GLN A 189 -21.15 -1.37 -11.03
CA GLN A 189 -21.07 -1.92 -9.67
C GLN A 189 -19.80 -1.42 -8.97
N PHE A 190 -19.96 -0.82 -7.81
CA PHE A 190 -18.85 -0.37 -6.97
C PHE A 190 -18.72 -1.25 -5.72
N ILE A 191 -17.47 -1.47 -5.27
CA ILE A 191 -17.15 -2.21 -4.06
C ILE A 191 -16.00 -1.48 -3.36
N TRP A 192 -16.15 -1.17 -2.06
CA TRP A 192 -15.05 -0.66 -1.25
C TRP A 192 -14.69 -1.67 -0.17
N ALA A 193 -13.57 -2.39 -0.36
CA ALA A 193 -13.02 -3.34 0.60
C ALA A 193 -12.15 -2.63 1.62
N GLY A 194 -12.65 -2.52 2.84
CA GLY A 194 -11.98 -1.81 3.94
C GLY A 194 -12.96 -1.28 4.97
N GLY A 195 -12.43 -0.67 6.02
CA GLY A 195 -13.23 -0.23 7.15
C GLY A 195 -12.56 0.85 7.98
N PHE A 196 -13.02 1.01 9.21
CA PHE A 196 -12.56 2.02 10.16
C PHE A 196 -11.49 1.42 11.10
N SER A 197 -10.25 1.25 10.63
CA SER A 197 -9.15 0.65 11.42
C SER A 197 -8.81 1.44 12.69
N PHE A 198 -9.09 2.76 12.71
CA PHE A 198 -8.90 3.62 13.88
C PHE A 198 -10.21 3.95 14.62
N GLY A 199 -11.32 3.33 14.26
CA GLY A 199 -12.62 3.57 14.90
C GLY A 199 -13.02 5.05 14.87
N GLN A 200 -13.55 5.56 15.99
CA GLN A 200 -14.07 6.93 16.11
C GLN A 200 -13.01 8.04 15.99
N ILE A 201 -11.70 7.71 16.09
CA ILE A 201 -10.60 8.69 15.94
C ILE A 201 -10.39 9.06 14.47
N THR A 202 -10.99 8.29 13.53
CA THR A 202 -10.93 8.57 12.10
C THR A 202 -11.57 9.92 11.79
N ASP A 203 -10.91 10.76 11.00
CA ASP A 203 -11.50 12.03 10.56
C ASP A 203 -12.73 11.79 9.68
N GLY A 204 -13.85 12.43 10.02
CA GLY A 204 -15.13 12.25 9.33
C GLY A 204 -15.88 10.96 9.67
N TYR A 205 -15.54 10.26 10.78
CA TYR A 205 -16.12 8.98 11.16
C TYR A 205 -17.65 8.94 11.08
N ASP A 206 -18.36 9.90 11.68
CA ASP A 206 -19.83 9.90 11.71
C ASP A 206 -20.45 10.02 10.31
N LYS A 207 -19.86 10.88 9.46
CA LYS A 207 -20.27 11.04 8.06
C LYS A 207 -20.11 9.72 7.29
N TYR A 208 -18.93 9.11 7.39
CA TYR A 208 -18.61 7.90 6.63
C TYR A 208 -19.34 6.66 7.17
N LYS A 209 -19.60 6.63 8.47
CA LYS A 209 -20.44 5.60 9.09
C LYS A 209 -21.87 5.64 8.55
N ALA A 210 -22.46 6.82 8.43
CA ALA A 210 -23.79 6.97 7.86
C ALA A 210 -23.87 6.47 6.40
N ILE A 211 -22.85 6.75 5.58
CA ILE A 211 -22.73 6.24 4.21
C ILE A 211 -22.54 4.72 4.19
N TYR A 212 -21.69 4.19 5.09
CA TYR A 212 -21.42 2.77 5.20
C TYR A 212 -22.67 1.96 5.57
N GLU A 213 -23.52 2.52 6.47
CA GLU A 213 -24.77 1.89 6.92
C GLU A 213 -25.89 2.03 5.87
N ASN A 214 -25.86 3.03 5.02
CA ASN A 214 -26.86 3.32 3.97
C ASN A 214 -26.17 3.69 2.65
N PRO A 215 -25.49 2.75 1.99
CA PRO A 215 -24.78 3.02 0.76
C PRO A 215 -25.71 3.22 -0.45
N PRO A 216 -25.25 3.87 -1.53
CA PRO A 216 -25.90 3.78 -2.84
C PRO A 216 -26.17 2.34 -3.24
N MET A 217 -27.27 2.07 -3.97
CA MET A 217 -27.72 0.71 -4.32
C MET A 217 -26.67 -0.12 -5.08
N ASN A 218 -25.78 0.54 -5.81
CA ASN A 218 -24.71 -0.06 -6.61
C ASN A 218 -23.33 -0.01 -5.91
N LEU A 219 -23.28 0.32 -4.61
CA LEU A 219 -22.06 0.34 -3.82
C LEU A 219 -22.14 -0.67 -2.67
N LEU A 220 -21.17 -1.59 -2.62
CA LEU A 220 -21.03 -2.57 -1.56
C LEU A 220 -19.86 -2.22 -0.65
N PHE A 221 -20.06 -2.36 0.67
CA PHE A 221 -19.02 -2.29 1.69
C PHE A 221 -18.91 -3.66 2.40
N PRO A 222 -18.08 -4.59 1.92
CA PRO A 222 -17.90 -5.89 2.57
C PRO A 222 -17.13 -5.81 3.90
N GLY A 223 -16.61 -4.64 4.25
CA GLY A 223 -15.80 -4.45 5.45
C GLY A 223 -14.33 -4.76 5.23
N ILE A 224 -13.61 -4.98 6.33
CA ILE A 224 -12.19 -5.40 6.29
C ILE A 224 -12.16 -6.87 5.89
N ILE A 225 -11.54 -7.15 4.76
CA ILE A 225 -11.40 -8.49 4.19
C ILE A 225 -10.08 -9.09 4.66
N ASP A 226 -10.10 -10.36 5.01
CA ASP A 226 -8.88 -11.10 5.33
C ASP A 226 -7.98 -11.20 4.09
N ARG A 227 -6.66 -11.11 4.30
CA ARG A 227 -5.68 -11.01 3.21
C ARG A 227 -5.74 -12.17 2.21
N ASP A 228 -6.00 -13.39 2.68
CA ASP A 228 -6.15 -14.58 1.86
C ASP A 228 -7.38 -14.56 0.93
N GLN A 229 -8.38 -13.73 1.26
CA GLN A 229 -9.59 -13.56 0.45
C GLN A 229 -9.48 -12.35 -0.52
N MET A 230 -8.53 -11.44 -0.29
CA MET A 230 -8.42 -10.22 -1.10
C MET A 230 -8.14 -10.49 -2.57
N ASN A 231 -7.40 -11.56 -2.92
CA ASN A 231 -7.16 -11.92 -4.32
C ASN A 231 -8.46 -12.07 -5.12
N LYS A 232 -9.49 -12.66 -4.52
CA LYS A 232 -10.81 -12.83 -5.16
C LYS A 232 -11.49 -11.49 -5.45
N TYR A 233 -11.32 -10.49 -4.58
CA TYR A 233 -11.88 -9.16 -4.77
C TYR A 233 -11.17 -8.41 -5.90
N TYR A 234 -9.86 -8.50 -6.01
CA TYR A 234 -9.15 -7.94 -7.16
C TYR A 234 -9.57 -8.61 -8.47
N ASN A 235 -9.66 -9.93 -8.49
CA ASN A 235 -10.01 -10.70 -9.67
C ASN A 235 -11.48 -10.54 -10.11
N LEU A 236 -12.43 -10.32 -9.19
CA LEU A 236 -13.82 -10.05 -9.57
C LEU A 236 -13.99 -8.66 -10.21
N ALA A 237 -13.09 -7.73 -9.94
CA ALA A 237 -13.14 -6.36 -10.45
C ALA A 237 -12.56 -6.25 -11.86
N ASP A 238 -13.17 -5.40 -12.69
CA ASP A 238 -12.59 -4.98 -13.97
C ASP A 238 -11.59 -3.85 -13.75
N VAL A 239 -11.87 -2.94 -12.81
CA VAL A 239 -11.05 -1.77 -12.50
C VAL A 239 -10.82 -1.67 -10.99
N PHE A 240 -9.57 -1.58 -10.58
CA PHE A 240 -9.17 -1.12 -9.26
C PHE A 240 -9.02 0.40 -9.32
N LEU A 241 -9.84 1.12 -8.56
CA LEU A 241 -9.82 2.58 -8.47
C LEU A 241 -9.32 3.04 -7.10
N LEU A 242 -8.24 3.81 -7.07
CA LEU A 242 -7.75 4.46 -5.87
C LEU A 242 -7.74 5.98 -6.04
N PRO A 243 -8.82 6.69 -5.65
CA PRO A 243 -8.95 8.14 -5.83
C PRO A 243 -8.26 8.94 -4.72
N SER A 244 -7.23 8.36 -4.08
CA SER A 244 -6.53 8.94 -2.93
C SER A 244 -5.90 10.29 -3.24
N TYR A 245 -5.94 11.20 -2.27
CA TYR A 245 -5.31 12.52 -2.35
C TYR A 245 -3.84 12.50 -1.92
N ASN A 246 -3.46 11.50 -1.13
CA ASN A 246 -2.07 11.34 -0.67
C ASN A 246 -1.78 9.86 -0.41
N GLU A 247 -0.65 9.38 -0.93
CA GLU A 247 -0.16 8.01 -0.79
C GLU A 247 1.36 7.99 -0.66
N LEU A 248 1.87 6.78 -0.41
CA LEU A 248 3.31 6.50 -0.46
C LEU A 248 3.62 5.58 -1.66
N PHE A 249 3.46 4.30 -1.49
CA PHE A 249 3.34 3.29 -2.53
C PHE A 249 2.48 2.15 -1.96
N PRO A 250 1.14 2.26 -2.11
CA PRO A 250 0.23 1.35 -1.46
C PRO A 250 0.33 -0.06 -2.03
N MET A 251 0.37 -1.05 -1.12
CA MET A 251 0.37 -2.48 -1.47
C MET A 251 -0.81 -2.85 -2.38
N ALA A 252 -1.97 -2.22 -2.17
CA ALA A 252 -3.17 -2.44 -2.98
C ALA A 252 -2.97 -2.24 -4.50
N ILE A 253 -2.06 -1.33 -4.90
CA ILE A 253 -1.71 -1.16 -6.33
C ILE A 253 -0.95 -2.39 -6.84
N LEU A 254 0.01 -2.89 -6.07
CA LEU A 254 0.79 -4.09 -6.44
C LEU A 254 -0.08 -5.35 -6.45
N GLU A 255 -1.00 -5.44 -5.50
CA GLU A 255 -1.99 -6.52 -5.42
C GLU A 255 -2.91 -6.52 -6.67
N ALA A 256 -3.40 -5.34 -7.08
CA ALA A 256 -4.18 -5.18 -8.31
C ALA A 256 -3.38 -5.54 -9.56
N PHE A 257 -2.13 -5.08 -9.68
CA PHE A 257 -1.26 -5.48 -10.80
C PHE A 257 -1.04 -6.98 -10.84
N SER A 258 -0.79 -7.61 -9.69
CA SER A 258 -0.55 -9.06 -9.59
C SER A 258 -1.77 -9.89 -9.99
N SER A 259 -2.97 -9.37 -9.77
CA SER A 259 -4.25 -9.99 -10.17
C SER A 259 -4.67 -9.60 -11.59
N SER A 260 -3.82 -8.90 -12.35
CA SER A 260 -4.08 -8.40 -13.72
C SER A 260 -5.33 -7.51 -13.82
N THR A 261 -5.69 -6.82 -12.74
CA THR A 261 -6.82 -5.88 -12.69
C THR A 261 -6.37 -4.53 -13.25
N VAL A 262 -7.20 -3.87 -14.04
CA VAL A 262 -6.91 -2.51 -14.53
C VAL A 262 -6.76 -1.55 -13.36
N VAL A 263 -5.66 -0.81 -13.29
CA VAL A 263 -5.39 0.16 -12.23
C VAL A 263 -5.69 1.56 -12.71
N MET A 264 -6.66 2.23 -12.09
CA MET A 264 -7.00 3.64 -12.28
C MET A 264 -6.69 4.42 -11.00
N LEU A 265 -5.94 5.50 -11.09
CA LEU A 265 -5.52 6.28 -9.94
C LEU A 265 -5.77 7.77 -10.14
N ARG A 266 -6.01 8.49 -9.04
CA ARG A 266 -5.72 9.92 -9.05
C ARG A 266 -4.25 10.11 -9.38
N ASP A 267 -3.96 10.92 -10.41
CA ASP A 267 -2.61 11.15 -10.91
C ASP A 267 -1.80 11.99 -9.92
N LEU A 268 -1.09 11.30 -9.03
CA LEU A 268 -0.21 11.90 -8.05
C LEU A 268 1.23 11.86 -8.56
N GLU A 269 1.97 12.96 -8.42
CA GLU A 269 3.36 13.09 -8.87
C GLU A 269 4.26 11.95 -8.39
N LEU A 270 4.03 11.46 -7.17
CA LEU A 270 4.79 10.33 -6.60
C LEU A 270 4.73 9.04 -7.43
N TYR A 271 3.67 8.84 -8.24
CA TYR A 271 3.55 7.66 -9.09
C TYR A 271 4.39 7.75 -10.36
N HIS A 272 4.74 8.96 -10.82
CA HIS A 272 5.48 9.15 -12.06
C HIS A 272 6.89 8.56 -12.01
N SER A 273 7.51 8.46 -10.84
CA SER A 273 8.85 7.88 -10.66
C SER A 273 8.85 6.35 -10.54
N ILE A 274 7.67 5.71 -10.35
CA ILE A 274 7.56 4.28 -10.08
C ILE A 274 6.67 3.55 -11.10
N ILE A 275 5.44 4.01 -11.35
CA ILE A 275 4.43 3.27 -12.13
C ILE A 275 3.81 4.07 -13.29
N LYS A 276 4.48 5.10 -13.78
CA LYS A 276 3.96 6.08 -14.75
C LYS A 276 3.21 5.46 -15.94
N ASP A 277 3.73 4.37 -16.49
CA ASP A 277 3.23 3.79 -17.74
C ASP A 277 2.22 2.66 -17.51
N TYR A 278 1.95 2.27 -16.26
CA TYR A 278 1.22 1.06 -15.91
C TYR A 278 -0.22 1.28 -15.47
N TYR A 279 -0.66 2.52 -15.23
CA TYR A 279 -2.02 2.81 -14.75
C TYR A 279 -2.76 3.76 -15.70
N CYS A 280 -4.08 3.89 -15.48
CA CYS A 280 -4.92 4.90 -16.09
C CYS A 280 -4.91 6.16 -15.20
N PRO A 281 -4.21 7.24 -15.58
CA PRO A 281 -4.14 8.46 -14.77
C PRO A 281 -5.41 9.29 -14.91
N THR A 282 -5.90 9.84 -13.78
CA THR A 282 -7.05 10.73 -13.74
C THR A 282 -6.80 11.84 -12.71
N LYS A 283 -7.00 13.11 -13.08
CA LYS A 283 -6.66 14.25 -12.21
C LYS A 283 -7.73 14.55 -11.17
N ASN A 284 -8.97 14.28 -11.49
CA ASN A 284 -10.15 14.64 -10.71
C ASN A 284 -11.30 13.65 -10.93
N ILE A 285 -12.41 13.87 -10.22
CA ILE A 285 -13.58 13.00 -10.29
C ILE A 285 -14.23 13.00 -11.68
N ASP A 286 -14.22 14.13 -12.40
CA ASP A 286 -14.82 14.23 -13.74
C ASP A 286 -14.06 13.36 -14.74
N GLU A 287 -12.71 13.37 -14.69
CA GLU A 287 -11.89 12.50 -15.52
C GLU A 287 -12.09 11.02 -15.16
N MET A 288 -12.24 10.69 -13.86
CA MET A 288 -12.57 9.32 -13.41
C MET A 288 -13.92 8.89 -13.96
N HIS A 289 -14.95 9.75 -13.89
CA HIS A 289 -16.27 9.47 -14.43
C HIS A 289 -16.21 9.19 -15.94
N VAL A 290 -15.53 10.03 -16.71
CA VAL A 290 -15.35 9.84 -18.15
C VAL A 290 -14.64 8.53 -18.46
N ALA A 291 -13.54 8.25 -17.78
CA ALA A 291 -12.75 7.02 -17.99
C ALA A 291 -13.56 5.75 -17.65
N LEU A 292 -14.33 5.75 -16.57
CA LEU A 292 -15.19 4.61 -16.20
C LEU A 292 -16.28 4.36 -17.25
N ASN A 293 -16.92 5.41 -17.77
CA ASN A 293 -17.91 5.28 -18.85
C ASN A 293 -17.26 4.81 -20.15
N ASP A 294 -16.05 5.25 -20.47
CA ASP A 294 -15.29 4.75 -21.62
C ASP A 294 -14.99 3.26 -21.50
N PHE A 295 -14.60 2.79 -20.31
CA PHE A 295 -14.38 1.36 -20.07
C PHE A 295 -15.66 0.54 -20.10
N ASP A 296 -16.79 1.09 -19.63
CA ASP A 296 -18.07 0.38 -19.68
C ASP A 296 -18.60 0.26 -21.12
N ASN A 297 -18.51 1.32 -21.91
CA ASN A 297 -18.98 1.34 -23.29
C ASN A 297 -18.02 0.65 -24.28
N ARG A 298 -16.72 0.57 -23.96
CA ARG A 298 -15.66 0.07 -24.84
C ARG A 298 -14.72 -0.90 -24.09
N ARG A 299 -15.25 -2.11 -23.79
CA ARG A 299 -14.56 -3.12 -22.98
C ARG A 299 -13.17 -3.52 -23.52
N ASN A 300 -12.96 -3.40 -24.83
CA ASN A 300 -11.65 -3.63 -25.44
C ASN A 300 -10.56 -2.68 -24.95
N LEU A 301 -10.90 -1.51 -24.39
CA LEU A 301 -9.91 -0.62 -23.76
C LEU A 301 -9.30 -1.22 -22.49
N LEU A 302 -10.06 -2.06 -21.77
CA LEU A 302 -9.54 -2.74 -20.58
C LEU A 302 -8.36 -3.63 -20.89
N GLU A 303 -8.37 -4.34 -22.04
CA GLU A 303 -7.32 -5.30 -22.43
C GLU A 303 -5.92 -4.65 -22.45
N ALA A 304 -5.82 -3.42 -22.98
CA ALA A 304 -4.56 -2.68 -23.01
C ALA A 304 -4.02 -2.35 -21.61
N TYR A 305 -4.92 -2.06 -20.65
CA TYR A 305 -4.53 -1.78 -19.27
C TYR A 305 -4.32 -3.05 -18.44
N VAL A 306 -4.99 -4.16 -18.76
CA VAL A 306 -4.72 -5.48 -18.19
C VAL A 306 -3.27 -5.88 -18.52
N GLU A 307 -2.84 -5.68 -19.77
CA GLU A 307 -1.47 -5.97 -20.18
C GLU A 307 -0.46 -5.08 -19.45
N LYS A 308 -0.76 -3.79 -19.24
CA LYS A 308 0.07 -2.91 -18.41
C LYS A 308 0.18 -3.41 -16.97
N SER A 309 -0.90 -3.93 -16.39
CA SER A 309 -0.88 -4.52 -15.04
C SER A 309 0.00 -5.77 -14.99
N ARG A 310 -0.04 -6.63 -16.01
CA ARG A 310 0.84 -7.81 -16.11
C ARG A 310 2.32 -7.41 -16.19
N LEU A 311 2.66 -6.39 -16.99
CA LEU A 311 4.04 -5.88 -17.09
C LEU A 311 4.52 -5.29 -15.77
N ALA A 312 3.68 -4.47 -15.09
CA ALA A 312 4.00 -3.95 -13.78
C ALA A 312 4.23 -5.07 -12.75
N SER A 313 3.37 -6.10 -12.77
CA SER A 313 3.51 -7.26 -11.89
C SER A 313 4.82 -8.03 -12.09
N GLN A 314 5.36 -8.09 -13.31
CA GLN A 314 6.67 -8.67 -13.57
C GLN A 314 7.79 -7.79 -13.00
N GLN A 315 7.72 -6.47 -13.18
CA GLN A 315 8.72 -5.53 -12.67
C GLN A 315 8.81 -5.57 -11.14
N TYR A 316 7.67 -5.63 -10.45
CA TYR A 316 7.57 -5.68 -8.99
C TYR A 316 7.44 -7.12 -8.47
N SER A 317 7.99 -8.09 -9.18
CA SER A 317 7.96 -9.49 -8.78
C SER A 317 8.80 -9.74 -7.53
N GLU A 318 8.39 -10.75 -6.76
CA GLU A 318 9.12 -11.21 -5.56
C GLU A 318 10.58 -11.53 -5.89
N ASP A 319 10.84 -12.23 -7.01
CA ASP A 319 12.20 -12.62 -7.45
C ASP A 319 13.13 -11.41 -7.66
N ASN A 320 12.62 -10.38 -8.36
CA ASN A 320 13.39 -9.18 -8.64
C ASN A 320 13.72 -8.41 -7.35
N VAL A 321 12.74 -8.30 -6.45
CA VAL A 321 12.93 -7.55 -5.20
C VAL A 321 13.77 -8.35 -4.19
N ALA A 322 13.67 -9.69 -4.20
CA ALA A 322 14.51 -10.55 -3.37
C ALA A 322 16.00 -10.31 -3.64
N LYS A 323 16.38 -10.20 -4.91
CA LYS A 323 17.76 -9.90 -5.29
C LYS A 323 18.23 -8.53 -4.78
N LEU A 324 17.37 -7.49 -4.87
CA LEU A 324 17.71 -6.17 -4.35
C LEU A 324 17.96 -6.20 -2.84
N TRP A 325 17.13 -6.91 -2.08
CA TRP A 325 17.31 -7.07 -0.63
C TRP A 325 18.53 -7.87 -0.27
N TYR A 326 18.84 -8.95 -1.02
CA TYR A 326 20.04 -9.74 -0.81
C TYR A 326 21.30 -8.90 -0.98
N ASP A 327 21.42 -8.21 -2.11
CA ASP A 327 22.56 -7.36 -2.41
C ASP A 327 22.70 -6.23 -1.36
N TYR A 328 21.58 -5.65 -0.94
CA TYR A 328 21.54 -4.60 0.08
C TYR A 328 22.06 -5.09 1.43
N TYR A 329 21.51 -6.18 1.97
CA TYR A 329 21.94 -6.69 3.27
C TYR A 329 23.41 -7.14 3.27
N HIS A 330 23.87 -7.78 2.20
CA HIS A 330 25.28 -8.17 2.08
C HIS A 330 26.24 -6.97 1.98
N LYS A 331 25.79 -5.87 1.35
CA LYS A 331 26.56 -4.62 1.30
C LYS A 331 26.73 -4.00 2.68
N ILE A 332 25.67 -3.95 3.48
CA ILE A 332 25.68 -3.26 4.77
C ILE A 332 26.24 -4.12 5.91
N ALA A 333 26.20 -5.46 5.82
CA ALA A 333 26.83 -6.37 6.76
C ALA A 333 28.37 -6.26 6.73
N LYS A 334 28.95 -5.85 5.59
CA LYS A 334 30.40 -5.68 5.42
C LYS A 334 30.93 -4.34 5.90
N LYS A 335 30.07 -3.41 6.34
CA LYS A 335 30.46 -2.12 6.90
C LYS A 335 30.71 -2.20 8.38
#